data_741a11f7225b10a4a73d56dd747367b1
#
_entry.id   741a11f7225b10a4a73d56dd747367b1
#
_cell.length_a   1.000
_cell.length_b   1.000
_cell.length_c   1.000
_cell.angle_alpha   90.00
_cell.angle_beta   90.00
_cell.angle_gamma   90.00
#
_symmetry.space_group_name_H-M   'P 1'
#
loop_
_entity.id
_entity.type
_entity.pdbx_description
1 polymer ?
#
loop_
_entity_poly.entity_id
_entity_poly.type
_entity_poly.pdbx_seq_one_letter_code
_entity_poly.pdbx_strand_id
1 'polypeptide(L)'
;MAITRARTLGARGFVIPSAGNAGGAAAVYAARCGLPCAVIVPRGTPPAAIAEAQIAGAHVFTIEGSIATAGKVAAKVAPQLGWFDLSTLREPYRLEGKKTIGLELAEQLGWRMPDVLLYPTGGGTGLVGIPKGYEELRAMGWLSGALPRFFAVQAEGCAPVVKAFADGAETTTAWENPTTHAAGLRVPSPFAGRQMLRLLRDTRGGAVAIGEAAIRVAQRLVARTEGIWTAPESAALVAALAELKDRGEASRDAEILLILTGAGLKYEPPPLAAPTDLAGTEEEVLARVRRVAGA
;
A
#
# COMPACT_ATOMS: atom_id res chain seq x y z
N MET A 1 -10.71 -0.36 -13.38
CA MET A 1 -10.80 -1.53 -14.30
C MET A 1 -11.74 -2.61 -13.77
N ALA A 2 -11.51 -3.21 -12.59
CA ALA A 2 -12.34 -4.31 -12.07
C ALA A 2 -13.84 -3.99 -12.00
N ILE A 3 -14.24 -2.85 -11.43
CA ILE A 3 -15.64 -2.40 -11.37
C ILE A 3 -16.28 -2.30 -12.77
N THR A 4 -15.59 -1.63 -13.69
CA THR A 4 -16.09 -1.48 -15.08
C THR A 4 -16.27 -2.83 -15.75
N ARG A 5 -15.29 -3.71 -15.60
CA ARG A 5 -15.37 -5.06 -16.19
C ARG A 5 -16.46 -5.90 -15.56
N ALA A 6 -16.58 -5.89 -14.24
CA ALA A 6 -17.64 -6.61 -13.54
C ALA A 6 -19.04 -6.14 -13.96
N ARG A 7 -19.23 -4.83 -14.12
CA ARG A 7 -20.47 -4.26 -14.66
C ARG A 7 -20.77 -4.81 -16.07
N THR A 8 -19.78 -4.85 -16.98
CA THR A 8 -19.92 -5.42 -18.32
C THR A 8 -20.29 -6.91 -18.27
N LEU A 9 -19.86 -7.63 -17.25
CA LEU A 9 -20.19 -9.04 -17.00
C LEU A 9 -21.55 -9.23 -16.30
N GLY A 10 -22.32 -8.16 -16.09
CA GLY A 10 -23.65 -8.24 -15.49
C GLY A 10 -23.68 -8.27 -13.96
N ALA A 11 -22.60 -7.89 -13.27
CA ALA A 11 -22.59 -7.79 -11.81
C ALA A 11 -23.67 -6.83 -11.30
N ARG A 12 -24.40 -7.22 -10.27
CA ARG A 12 -25.50 -6.45 -9.66
C ARG A 12 -25.05 -5.64 -8.44
N GLY A 13 -23.82 -5.79 -8.02
CA GLY A 13 -23.18 -5.10 -6.89
C GLY A 13 -21.78 -5.63 -6.68
N PHE A 14 -21.13 -5.10 -5.64
CA PHE A 14 -19.73 -5.40 -5.33
C PHE A 14 -19.55 -5.71 -3.87
N VAL A 15 -18.67 -6.66 -3.55
CA VAL A 15 -18.20 -6.90 -2.19
C VAL A 15 -16.68 -6.92 -2.18
N ILE A 16 -16.08 -6.27 -1.18
CA ILE A 16 -14.62 -6.21 -1.00
C ILE A 16 -14.22 -6.33 0.46
N PRO A 17 -13.32 -7.24 0.82
CA PRO A 17 -12.64 -7.24 2.11
C PRO A 17 -11.44 -6.30 2.04
N SER A 18 -11.49 -5.14 2.70
CA SER A 18 -10.38 -4.19 2.62
C SER A 18 -10.36 -3.19 3.77
N ALA A 19 -9.32 -3.20 4.58
CA ALA A 19 -9.07 -2.23 5.66
C ALA A 19 -8.33 -0.95 5.19
N GLY A 20 -8.23 -0.70 3.89
CA GLY A 20 -7.45 0.43 3.35
C GLY A 20 -7.97 0.96 2.03
N ASN A 21 -7.09 1.58 1.25
CA ASN A 21 -7.39 2.31 0.01
C ASN A 21 -8.27 1.53 -1.01
N ALA A 22 -8.16 0.20 -1.07
CA ALA A 22 -8.95 -0.58 -2.02
C ALA A 22 -10.46 -0.57 -1.69
N GLY A 23 -10.82 -0.49 -0.41
CA GLY A 23 -12.22 -0.36 0.04
C GLY A 23 -12.83 0.96 -0.40
N GLY A 24 -12.15 2.08 -0.10
CA GLY A 24 -12.57 3.41 -0.54
C GLY A 24 -12.67 3.53 -2.07
N ALA A 25 -11.65 3.04 -2.80
CA ALA A 25 -11.68 3.03 -4.25
C ALA A 25 -12.85 2.21 -4.82
N ALA A 26 -13.12 1.02 -4.27
CA ALA A 26 -14.26 0.21 -4.69
C ALA A 26 -15.59 0.94 -4.45
N ALA A 27 -15.75 1.59 -3.30
CA ALA A 27 -16.94 2.37 -2.97
C ALA A 27 -17.17 3.52 -3.96
N VAL A 28 -16.14 4.34 -4.23
CA VAL A 28 -16.23 5.47 -5.18
C VAL A 28 -16.60 5.01 -6.59
N TYR A 29 -15.93 3.97 -7.10
CA TYR A 29 -16.23 3.48 -8.44
C TYR A 29 -17.57 2.74 -8.52
N ALA A 30 -18.02 2.07 -7.46
CA ALA A 30 -19.34 1.48 -7.38
C ALA A 30 -20.45 2.55 -7.42
N ALA A 31 -20.29 3.62 -6.63
CA ALA A 31 -21.17 4.79 -6.66
C ALA A 31 -21.26 5.40 -8.07
N ARG A 32 -20.10 5.57 -8.73
CA ARG A 32 -20.04 6.06 -10.11
C ARG A 32 -20.77 5.16 -11.12
N CYS A 33 -20.84 3.86 -10.83
CA CYS A 33 -21.60 2.90 -11.65
C CYS A 33 -23.08 2.79 -11.28
N GLY A 34 -23.52 3.43 -10.20
CA GLY A 34 -24.88 3.32 -9.68
C GLY A 34 -25.21 1.91 -9.11
N LEU A 35 -24.21 1.18 -8.64
CA LEU A 35 -24.38 -0.17 -8.08
C LEU A 35 -23.98 -0.22 -6.60
N PRO A 36 -24.66 -1.06 -5.79
CA PRO A 36 -24.35 -1.19 -4.38
C PRO A 36 -22.96 -1.80 -4.15
N CYS A 37 -22.33 -1.37 -3.06
CA CYS A 37 -21.04 -1.88 -2.64
C CYS A 37 -21.06 -2.21 -1.12
N ALA A 38 -20.56 -3.39 -0.77
CA ALA A 38 -20.28 -3.78 0.61
C ALA A 38 -18.78 -3.86 0.85
N VAL A 39 -18.31 -3.13 1.87
CA VAL A 39 -16.91 -3.17 2.32
C VAL A 39 -16.87 -3.89 3.67
N ILE A 40 -16.17 -5.01 3.73
CA ILE A 40 -16.04 -5.81 4.96
C ILE A 40 -14.66 -5.57 5.56
N VAL A 41 -14.62 -5.06 6.79
CA VAL A 41 -13.38 -4.67 7.45
C VAL A 41 -13.21 -5.36 8.81
N PRO A 42 -11.98 -5.71 9.22
CA PRO A 42 -11.72 -6.14 10.60
C PRO A 42 -11.94 -4.99 11.59
N ARG A 43 -12.28 -5.32 12.86
CA ARG A 43 -12.21 -4.33 13.94
C ARG A 43 -10.82 -3.71 14.03
N GLY A 44 -10.75 -2.42 14.38
CA GLY A 44 -9.50 -1.67 14.41
C GLY A 44 -9.01 -1.21 13.03
N THR A 45 -9.85 -1.27 12.01
CA THR A 45 -9.61 -0.58 10.74
C THR A 45 -9.63 0.94 10.99
N PRO A 46 -8.69 1.72 10.40
CA PRO A 46 -8.64 3.16 10.58
C PRO A 46 -9.98 3.83 10.28
N PRO A 47 -10.49 4.72 11.17
CA PRO A 47 -11.78 5.41 10.98
C PRO A 47 -11.89 6.14 9.65
N ALA A 48 -10.81 6.76 9.18
CA ALA A 48 -10.77 7.46 7.91
C ALA A 48 -11.03 6.52 6.70
N ALA A 49 -10.54 5.28 6.73
CA ALA A 49 -10.80 4.30 5.68
C ALA A 49 -12.27 3.84 5.66
N ILE A 50 -12.91 3.75 6.83
CA ILE A 50 -14.34 3.47 6.97
C ILE A 50 -15.15 4.64 6.42
N ALA A 51 -14.83 5.87 6.87
CA ALA A 51 -15.53 7.08 6.46
C ALA A 51 -15.43 7.33 4.95
N GLU A 52 -14.27 7.08 4.32
CA GLU A 52 -14.07 7.20 2.87
C GLU A 52 -15.04 6.28 2.10
N ALA A 53 -15.23 5.05 2.55
CA ALA A 53 -16.14 4.13 1.92
C ALA A 53 -17.61 4.52 2.14
N GLN A 54 -17.96 4.95 3.37
CA GLN A 54 -19.32 5.34 3.73
C GLN A 54 -19.78 6.62 3.03
N ILE A 55 -18.92 7.64 2.93
CA ILE A 55 -19.27 8.91 2.25
C ILE A 55 -19.52 8.69 0.75
N ALA A 56 -18.90 7.65 0.17
CA ALA A 56 -19.18 7.22 -1.20
C ALA A 56 -20.44 6.33 -1.33
N GLY A 57 -21.19 6.14 -0.24
CA GLY A 57 -22.44 5.37 -0.23
C GLY A 57 -22.29 3.85 -0.10
N ALA A 58 -21.10 3.33 0.21
CA ALA A 58 -20.94 1.91 0.47
C ALA A 58 -21.44 1.50 1.86
N HIS A 59 -21.97 0.30 1.96
CA HIS A 59 -22.29 -0.33 3.25
C HIS A 59 -21.01 -0.92 3.84
N VAL A 60 -20.57 -0.41 5.00
CA VAL A 60 -19.37 -0.91 5.67
C VAL A 60 -19.77 -1.81 6.83
N PHE A 61 -19.23 -3.03 6.84
CA PHE A 61 -19.47 -4.04 7.88
C PHE A 61 -18.17 -4.35 8.60
N THR A 62 -18.18 -4.26 9.93
CA THR A 62 -17.04 -4.66 10.76
C THR A 62 -17.20 -6.09 11.23
N ILE A 63 -16.12 -6.86 11.23
CA ILE A 63 -16.10 -8.24 11.72
C ILE A 63 -15.00 -8.45 12.76
N GLU A 64 -15.20 -9.47 13.58
CA GLU A 64 -14.12 -10.01 14.41
C GLU A 64 -13.14 -10.82 13.56
N GLY A 65 -11.85 -10.75 13.92
CA GLY A 65 -10.78 -11.49 13.25
C GLY A 65 -10.00 -10.66 12.24
N SER A 66 -9.46 -11.32 11.24
CA SER A 66 -8.51 -10.73 10.28
C SER A 66 -9.14 -10.38 8.93
N ILE A 67 -8.35 -9.71 8.07
CA ILE A 67 -8.74 -9.48 6.66
C ILE A 67 -8.99 -10.80 5.90
N ALA A 68 -8.33 -11.89 6.29
CA ALA A 68 -8.60 -13.21 5.71
C ALA A 68 -9.99 -13.71 6.07
N THR A 69 -10.46 -13.45 7.31
CA THR A 69 -11.85 -13.76 7.74
C THR A 69 -12.84 -12.95 6.91
N ALA A 70 -12.60 -11.63 6.71
CA ALA A 70 -13.42 -10.80 5.84
C ALA A 70 -13.49 -11.36 4.40
N GLY A 71 -12.37 -11.85 3.88
CA GLY A 71 -12.30 -12.49 2.57
C GLY A 71 -13.15 -13.75 2.46
N LYS A 72 -13.20 -14.58 3.50
CA LYS A 72 -14.07 -15.77 3.55
C LYS A 72 -15.54 -15.38 3.53
N VAL A 73 -15.92 -14.32 4.22
CA VAL A 73 -17.30 -13.80 4.22
C VAL A 73 -17.65 -13.26 2.83
N ALA A 74 -16.80 -12.42 2.23
CA ALA A 74 -17.01 -11.89 0.89
C ALA A 74 -17.23 -13.01 -0.14
N ALA A 75 -16.40 -14.04 -0.12
CA ALA A 75 -16.49 -15.19 -1.02
C ALA A 75 -17.80 -15.99 -0.90
N LYS A 76 -18.45 -15.96 0.28
CA LYS A 76 -19.75 -16.61 0.50
C LYS A 76 -20.91 -15.70 0.10
N VAL A 77 -20.80 -14.40 0.36
CA VAL A 77 -21.88 -13.42 0.10
C VAL A 77 -22.01 -13.11 -1.38
N ALA A 78 -20.91 -12.94 -2.09
CA ALA A 78 -20.90 -12.54 -3.49
C ALA A 78 -21.81 -13.41 -4.39
N PRO A 79 -21.68 -14.74 -4.43
CA PRO A 79 -22.50 -15.58 -5.32
C PRO A 79 -23.97 -15.59 -4.92
N GLN A 80 -24.30 -15.48 -3.62
CA GLN A 80 -25.69 -15.48 -3.15
C GLN A 80 -26.47 -14.24 -3.61
N LEU A 81 -25.78 -13.10 -3.77
CA LEU A 81 -26.38 -11.83 -4.18
C LEU A 81 -26.24 -11.55 -5.69
N GLY A 82 -25.53 -12.37 -6.44
CA GLY A 82 -25.11 -12.07 -7.80
C GLY A 82 -24.19 -10.85 -7.86
N TRP A 83 -23.39 -10.66 -6.81
CA TRP A 83 -22.41 -9.59 -6.69
C TRP A 83 -21.03 -10.06 -7.11
N PHE A 84 -20.17 -9.11 -7.46
CA PHE A 84 -18.79 -9.40 -7.84
C PHE A 84 -17.85 -9.30 -6.64
N ASP A 85 -17.08 -10.37 -6.38
CA ASP A 85 -16.07 -10.41 -5.33
C ASP A 85 -14.78 -9.71 -5.80
N LEU A 86 -14.51 -8.54 -5.22
CA LEU A 86 -13.31 -7.76 -5.47
C LEU A 86 -12.15 -8.11 -4.54
N SER A 87 -12.15 -9.28 -3.90
CA SER A 87 -11.02 -9.74 -3.07
C SER A 87 -9.74 -9.80 -3.88
N THR A 88 -8.61 -9.56 -3.21
CA THR A 88 -7.29 -9.53 -3.85
C THR A 88 -7.02 -10.82 -4.63
N LEU A 89 -6.74 -10.68 -5.93
CA LEU A 89 -6.41 -11.76 -6.88
C LEU A 89 -7.45 -12.89 -7.01
N ARG A 90 -8.69 -12.65 -6.57
CA ARG A 90 -9.84 -13.50 -6.93
C ARG A 90 -10.29 -13.27 -8.36
N GLU A 91 -9.92 -12.16 -8.92
CA GLU A 91 -10.17 -11.72 -10.28
C GLU A 91 -8.90 -11.06 -10.85
N PRO A 92 -8.68 -11.05 -12.16
CA PRO A 92 -7.46 -10.51 -12.76
C PRO A 92 -7.50 -8.98 -12.93
N TYR A 93 -8.67 -8.36 -12.91
CA TYR A 93 -8.87 -6.98 -13.38
C TYR A 93 -8.26 -5.93 -12.46
N ARG A 94 -8.14 -6.21 -11.15
CA ARG A 94 -7.43 -5.33 -10.23
C ARG A 94 -5.92 -5.35 -10.47
N LEU A 95 -5.38 -6.50 -10.86
CA LEU A 95 -3.98 -6.62 -11.27
C LEU A 95 -3.73 -5.83 -12.56
N GLU A 96 -4.62 -5.99 -13.57
CA GLU A 96 -4.60 -5.19 -14.79
C GLU A 96 -4.73 -3.68 -14.52
N GLY A 97 -5.50 -3.29 -13.50
CA GLY A 97 -5.55 -1.91 -13.04
C GLY A 97 -4.23 -1.46 -12.41
N LYS A 98 -3.60 -2.29 -11.61
CA LYS A 98 -2.29 -1.98 -10.98
C LYS A 98 -1.13 -1.95 -11.96
N LYS A 99 -1.22 -2.69 -13.05
CA LYS A 99 -0.27 -2.64 -14.15
C LYS A 99 -0.04 -1.22 -14.68
N THR A 100 -1.08 -0.38 -14.68
CA THR A 100 -0.98 1.00 -15.16
C THR A 100 0.02 1.84 -14.39
N ILE A 101 0.38 1.47 -13.15
CA ILE A 101 1.48 2.13 -12.42
C ILE A 101 2.79 1.96 -13.19
N GLY A 102 3.10 0.76 -13.71
CA GLY A 102 4.31 0.52 -14.51
C GLY A 102 4.31 1.32 -15.82
N LEU A 103 3.14 1.47 -16.47
CA LEU A 103 3.01 2.28 -17.68
C LEU A 103 3.27 3.77 -17.39
N GLU A 104 2.64 4.31 -16.33
CA GLU A 104 2.80 5.69 -15.90
C GLU A 104 4.24 5.99 -15.47
N LEU A 105 4.86 5.10 -14.71
CA LEU A 105 6.26 5.24 -14.32
C LEU A 105 7.20 5.28 -15.52
N ALA A 106 7.02 4.40 -16.50
CA ALA A 106 7.83 4.39 -17.71
C ALA A 106 7.71 5.72 -18.47
N GLU A 107 6.50 6.25 -18.62
CA GLU A 107 6.25 7.54 -19.26
C GLU A 107 6.93 8.69 -18.50
N GLN A 108 6.70 8.77 -17.17
CA GLN A 108 7.24 9.85 -16.32
C GLN A 108 8.77 9.81 -16.21
N LEU A 109 9.36 8.63 -16.32
CA LEU A 109 10.82 8.45 -16.32
C LEU A 109 11.45 8.61 -17.73
N GLY A 110 10.69 9.03 -18.74
CA GLY A 110 11.22 9.21 -20.11
C GLY A 110 11.48 7.89 -20.81
N TRP A 111 10.59 6.93 -20.70
CA TRP A 111 10.60 5.60 -21.33
C TRP A 111 11.83 4.76 -20.93
N ARG A 112 12.15 4.80 -19.66
CA ARG A 112 13.18 3.98 -19.03
C ARG A 112 12.69 3.40 -17.71
N MET A 113 13.43 2.44 -17.18
CA MET A 113 13.15 1.82 -15.88
C MET A 113 14.22 2.25 -14.88
N PRO A 114 13.89 2.42 -13.59
CA PRO A 114 14.88 2.65 -12.54
C PRO A 114 15.70 1.38 -12.30
N ASP A 115 16.82 1.49 -11.57
CA ASP A 115 17.63 0.34 -11.19
C ASP A 115 16.96 -0.50 -10.09
N VAL A 116 16.31 0.18 -9.15
CA VAL A 116 15.69 -0.42 -7.97
C VAL A 116 14.30 0.17 -7.74
N LEU A 117 13.33 -0.68 -7.39
CA LEU A 117 11.98 -0.27 -7.03
C LEU A 117 11.56 -0.90 -5.69
N LEU A 118 11.25 -0.07 -4.71
CA LEU A 118 10.72 -0.49 -3.42
C LEU A 118 9.19 -0.31 -3.41
N TYR A 119 8.49 -1.34 -2.94
CA TYR A 119 7.02 -1.32 -2.86
C TYR A 119 6.52 -1.76 -1.48
N PRO A 120 5.57 -1.01 -0.84
CA PRO A 120 5.01 -1.41 0.44
C PRO A 120 4.06 -2.58 0.23
N THR A 121 4.37 -3.71 0.83
CA THR A 121 3.82 -5.00 0.42
C THR A 121 2.89 -5.62 1.46
N GLY A 122 1.59 -5.51 1.24
CA GLY A 122 0.57 -6.32 1.90
C GLY A 122 0.16 -7.52 1.03
N GLY A 123 -0.97 -7.42 0.34
CA GLY A 123 -1.49 -8.48 -0.54
C GLY A 123 -0.74 -8.71 -1.86
N GLY A 124 0.18 -7.82 -2.25
CA GLY A 124 1.10 -7.98 -3.38
C GLY A 124 0.58 -7.52 -4.75
N THR A 125 -0.65 -7.04 -4.88
CA THR A 125 -1.25 -6.70 -6.19
C THR A 125 -0.44 -5.66 -6.96
N GLY A 126 0.08 -4.62 -6.27
CA GLY A 126 0.89 -3.58 -6.91
C GLY A 126 2.29 -4.09 -7.26
N LEU A 127 2.93 -4.80 -6.33
CA LEU A 127 4.25 -5.36 -6.55
C LEU A 127 4.30 -6.30 -7.76
N VAL A 128 3.25 -7.11 -7.96
CA VAL A 128 3.14 -8.02 -9.13
C VAL A 128 2.62 -7.29 -10.38
N GLY A 129 1.81 -6.23 -10.20
CA GLY A 129 1.22 -5.49 -11.33
C GLY A 129 2.22 -4.61 -12.08
N ILE A 130 3.11 -3.91 -11.36
CA ILE A 130 4.08 -2.99 -11.97
C ILE A 130 4.97 -3.68 -13.01
N PRO A 131 5.66 -4.81 -12.70
CA PRO A 131 6.49 -5.48 -13.68
C PRO A 131 5.72 -5.97 -14.90
N LYS A 132 4.45 -6.38 -14.73
CA LYS A 132 3.59 -6.74 -15.88
C LYS A 132 3.46 -5.58 -16.86
N GLY A 133 3.29 -4.34 -16.38
CA GLY A 133 3.28 -3.16 -17.24
C GLY A 133 4.60 -2.95 -17.99
N TYR A 134 5.71 -3.08 -17.31
CA TYR A 134 7.04 -2.98 -17.92
C TYR A 134 7.29 -4.08 -18.96
N GLU A 135 6.89 -5.33 -18.69
CA GLU A 135 7.03 -6.45 -19.63
C GLU A 135 6.21 -6.24 -20.89
N GLU A 136 4.98 -5.71 -20.79
CA GLU A 136 4.16 -5.37 -21.94
C GLU A 136 4.80 -4.25 -22.79
N LEU A 137 5.32 -3.20 -22.16
CA LEU A 137 6.04 -2.13 -22.87
C LEU A 137 7.31 -2.64 -23.55
N ARG A 138 8.03 -3.57 -22.90
CA ARG A 138 9.20 -4.23 -23.51
C ARG A 138 8.80 -5.09 -24.72
N ALA A 139 7.71 -5.85 -24.60
CA ALA A 139 7.19 -6.67 -25.70
C ALA A 139 6.76 -5.82 -26.91
N MET A 140 6.31 -4.58 -26.67
CA MET A 140 6.00 -3.59 -27.72
C MET A 140 7.22 -2.84 -28.25
N GLY A 141 8.41 -3.07 -27.68
CA GLY A 141 9.63 -2.36 -28.07
C GLY A 141 9.77 -0.93 -27.56
N TRP A 142 8.91 -0.51 -26.58
CA TRP A 142 8.95 0.84 -26.00
C TRP A 142 9.95 0.96 -24.87
N LEU A 143 10.26 -0.15 -24.20
CA LEU A 143 11.29 -0.24 -23.18
C LEU A 143 12.34 -1.28 -23.57
N SER A 144 13.56 -1.07 -23.11
CA SER A 144 14.69 -1.98 -23.26
C SER A 144 15.35 -2.26 -21.90
N GLY A 145 16.23 -3.25 -21.87
CA GLY A 145 16.98 -3.61 -20.66
C GLY A 145 16.28 -4.61 -19.75
N ALA A 146 16.89 -4.86 -18.59
CA ALA A 146 16.34 -5.75 -17.55
C ALA A 146 15.27 -5.02 -16.72
N LEU A 147 14.38 -5.79 -16.08
CA LEU A 147 13.47 -5.24 -15.07
C LEU A 147 14.27 -4.66 -13.89
N PRO A 148 13.75 -3.64 -13.21
CA PRO A 148 14.31 -3.17 -11.94
C PRO A 148 14.48 -4.30 -10.93
N ARG A 149 15.40 -4.17 -10.02
CA ARG A 149 15.43 -5.01 -8.82
C ARG A 149 14.25 -4.61 -7.93
N PHE A 150 13.29 -5.52 -7.73
CA PHE A 150 12.12 -5.25 -6.90
C PHE A 150 12.38 -5.62 -5.44
N PHE A 151 12.00 -4.72 -4.53
CA PHE A 151 12.05 -4.98 -3.10
C PHE A 151 10.65 -4.91 -2.48
N ALA A 152 10.27 -6.00 -1.80
CA ALA A 152 9.06 -6.03 -0.99
C ALA A 152 9.36 -5.48 0.41
N VAL A 153 8.64 -4.46 0.85
CA VAL A 153 8.80 -3.90 2.20
C VAL A 153 7.58 -4.23 3.04
N GLN A 154 7.81 -4.84 4.20
CA GLN A 154 6.78 -5.22 5.17
C GLN A 154 7.10 -4.64 6.55
N ALA A 155 6.13 -4.69 7.49
CA ALA A 155 6.38 -4.38 8.88
C ALA A 155 6.86 -5.64 9.64
N GLU A 156 7.79 -5.52 10.57
CA GLU A 156 8.32 -6.65 11.36
C GLU A 156 7.22 -7.46 12.05
N GLY A 157 6.18 -6.80 12.54
CA GLY A 157 5.04 -7.48 13.18
C GLY A 157 4.12 -8.24 12.21
N CYS A 158 4.35 -8.16 10.88
CA CYS A 158 3.61 -8.92 9.86
C CYS A 158 4.43 -9.02 8.57
N ALA A 159 5.40 -9.94 8.51
CA ALA A 159 6.38 -10.05 7.44
C ALA A 159 6.45 -11.45 6.78
N PRO A 160 5.32 -12.04 6.33
CA PRO A 160 5.30 -13.39 5.78
C PRO A 160 6.13 -13.54 4.49
N VAL A 161 6.24 -12.49 3.67
CA VAL A 161 7.04 -12.51 2.43
C VAL A 161 8.52 -12.45 2.76
N VAL A 162 8.92 -11.59 3.70
CA VAL A 162 10.32 -11.47 4.14
C VAL A 162 10.81 -12.79 4.71
N LYS A 163 10.02 -13.41 5.60
CA LYS A 163 10.35 -14.71 6.17
C LYS A 163 10.52 -15.78 5.08
N ALA A 164 9.54 -15.92 4.20
CA ALA A 164 9.58 -16.93 3.13
C ALA A 164 10.73 -16.68 2.14
N PHE A 165 11.07 -15.42 1.87
CA PHE A 165 12.21 -15.08 1.01
C PHE A 165 13.54 -15.50 1.66
N ALA A 166 13.74 -15.19 2.94
CA ALA A 166 14.93 -15.57 3.71
C ALA A 166 15.08 -17.10 3.85
N ASP A 167 13.96 -17.80 4.05
CA ASP A 167 13.92 -19.28 4.15
C ASP A 167 14.11 -19.98 2.78
N GLY A 168 14.22 -19.25 1.67
CA GLY A 168 14.27 -19.81 0.33
C GLY A 168 12.98 -20.49 -0.12
N ALA A 169 11.87 -20.31 0.60
CA ALA A 169 10.59 -20.97 0.34
C ALA A 169 9.91 -20.46 -0.94
N GLU A 170 9.16 -21.32 -1.62
CA GLU A 170 8.38 -20.95 -2.82
C GLU A 170 7.05 -20.27 -2.48
N THR A 171 6.54 -20.44 -1.26
CA THR A 171 5.24 -19.93 -0.80
C THR A 171 5.36 -19.34 0.59
N THR A 172 4.49 -18.41 0.90
CA THR A 172 4.41 -17.84 2.26
C THR A 172 3.57 -18.74 3.17
N THR A 173 3.95 -18.80 4.44
CA THR A 173 3.13 -19.33 5.53
C THR A 173 2.35 -18.21 6.20
N ALA A 174 1.21 -18.54 6.81
CA ALA A 174 0.43 -17.56 7.54
C ALA A 174 1.23 -17.00 8.73
N TRP A 175 1.21 -15.68 8.89
CA TRP A 175 1.85 -14.98 10.01
C TRP A 175 0.94 -15.01 11.24
N GLU A 176 1.48 -15.44 12.35
CA GLU A 176 0.75 -15.49 13.62
C GLU A 176 0.77 -14.13 14.34
N ASN A 177 -0.33 -13.76 14.97
CA ASN A 177 -0.49 -12.54 15.75
C ASN A 177 0.01 -11.27 15.04
N PRO A 178 -0.51 -10.95 13.84
CA PRO A 178 -0.04 -9.82 13.05
C PRO A 178 -0.29 -8.48 13.75
N THR A 179 0.76 -7.72 14.00
CA THR A 179 0.72 -6.43 14.68
C THR A 179 1.48 -5.38 13.88
N THR A 180 0.82 -4.31 13.49
CA THR A 180 1.45 -3.09 12.94
C THR A 180 0.41 -1.98 12.88
N HIS A 181 0.84 -0.71 13.04
CA HIS A 181 -0.02 0.44 12.79
C HIS A 181 -0.17 0.75 11.28
N ALA A 182 0.73 0.23 10.44
CA ALA A 182 0.61 0.28 8.99
C ALA A 182 -0.43 -0.73 8.50
N ALA A 183 -1.72 -0.38 8.59
CA ALA A 183 -2.84 -1.29 8.35
C ALA A 183 -2.78 -1.99 6.98
N GLY A 184 -2.27 -1.31 5.94
CA GLY A 184 -2.08 -1.87 4.60
C GLY A 184 -0.99 -2.94 4.51
N LEU A 185 -0.06 -2.99 5.47
CA LEU A 185 0.96 -4.04 5.58
C LEU A 185 0.50 -5.23 6.43
N ARG A 186 -0.58 -5.10 7.20
CA ARG A 186 -1.09 -6.15 8.07
C ARG A 186 -1.87 -7.22 7.29
N VAL A 187 -1.17 -7.96 6.45
CA VAL A 187 -1.72 -9.04 5.62
C VAL A 187 -0.99 -10.35 5.94
N PRO A 188 -1.50 -11.14 6.91
CA PRO A 188 -0.81 -12.32 7.40
C PRO A 188 -0.72 -13.48 6.40
N SER A 189 -1.62 -13.52 5.42
CA SER A 189 -1.64 -14.56 4.37
C SER A 189 -1.82 -13.90 3.00
N PRO A 190 -0.76 -13.36 2.40
CA PRO A 190 -0.86 -12.72 1.10
C PRO A 190 -1.14 -13.74 0.00
N PHE A 191 -2.21 -13.50 -0.79
CA PHE A 191 -2.59 -14.42 -1.85
C PHE A 191 -1.54 -14.51 -2.97
N ALA A 192 -0.82 -13.41 -3.24
CA ALA A 192 0.24 -13.35 -4.25
C ALA A 192 1.61 -13.87 -3.76
N GLY A 193 1.68 -14.58 -2.62
CA GLY A 193 2.95 -14.97 -2.01
C GLY A 193 3.94 -15.62 -2.99
N ARG A 194 3.51 -16.62 -3.74
CA ARG A 194 4.34 -17.30 -4.74
C ARG A 194 4.82 -16.36 -5.85
N GLN A 195 3.92 -15.55 -6.40
CA GLN A 195 4.24 -14.62 -7.49
C GLN A 195 5.24 -13.55 -7.02
N MET A 196 5.06 -13.02 -5.80
CA MET A 196 6.00 -12.07 -5.22
C MET A 196 7.39 -12.68 -5.02
N LEU A 197 7.49 -13.84 -4.38
CA LEU A 197 8.76 -14.51 -4.15
C LEU A 197 9.51 -14.83 -5.44
N ARG A 198 8.79 -15.27 -6.47
CA ARG A 198 9.35 -15.48 -7.80
C ARG A 198 9.89 -14.19 -8.39
N LEU A 199 9.08 -13.11 -8.43
CA LEU A 199 9.49 -11.80 -8.92
C LEU A 199 10.77 -11.31 -8.25
N LEU A 200 10.81 -11.35 -6.91
CA LEU A 200 11.96 -10.87 -6.14
C LEU A 200 13.25 -11.62 -6.51
N ARG A 201 13.16 -12.94 -6.72
CA ARG A 201 14.32 -13.76 -7.14
C ARG A 201 14.70 -13.50 -8.60
N ASP A 202 13.73 -13.51 -9.51
CA ASP A 202 13.97 -13.33 -10.95
C ASP A 202 14.60 -11.96 -11.24
N THR A 203 14.28 -10.94 -10.45
CA THR A 203 14.83 -9.58 -10.58
C THR A 203 16.07 -9.33 -9.71
N ARG A 204 16.59 -10.35 -9.00
CA ARG A 204 17.69 -10.19 -8.02
C ARG A 204 17.41 -9.09 -6.99
N GLY A 205 16.15 -8.92 -6.65
CA GLY A 205 15.68 -8.03 -5.60
C GLY A 205 15.70 -8.70 -4.23
N GLY A 206 14.82 -8.25 -3.34
CA GLY A 206 14.79 -8.77 -1.98
C GLY A 206 13.52 -8.41 -1.23
N ALA A 207 13.52 -8.74 0.06
CA ALA A 207 12.44 -8.40 0.96
C ALA A 207 13.02 -7.87 2.29
N VAL A 208 12.40 -6.82 2.83
CA VAL A 208 12.86 -6.14 4.05
C VAL A 208 11.70 -5.95 5.00
N ALA A 209 11.92 -6.22 6.29
CA ALA A 209 10.95 -5.97 7.35
C ALA A 209 11.41 -4.78 8.19
N ILE A 210 10.52 -3.83 8.43
CA ILE A 210 10.83 -2.57 9.12
C ILE A 210 10.06 -2.47 10.43
N GLY A 211 10.78 -2.12 11.49
CA GLY A 211 10.22 -1.92 12.83
C GLY A 211 9.36 -0.67 12.93
N GLU A 212 8.35 -0.71 13.80
CA GLU A 212 7.37 0.38 14.02
C GLU A 212 8.03 1.73 14.35
N ALA A 213 9.10 1.73 15.14
CA ALA A 213 9.83 2.95 15.50
C ALA A 213 10.48 3.60 14.29
N ALA A 214 11.13 2.81 13.42
CA ALA A 214 11.76 3.29 12.19
C ALA A 214 10.73 3.84 11.21
N ILE A 215 9.56 3.21 11.07
CA ILE A 215 8.45 3.72 10.25
C ILE A 215 8.02 5.11 10.74
N ARG A 216 7.84 5.31 12.05
CA ARG A 216 7.44 6.61 12.62
C ARG A 216 8.50 7.69 12.43
N VAL A 217 9.78 7.33 12.56
CA VAL A 217 10.90 8.25 12.29
C VAL A 217 10.88 8.66 10.82
N ALA A 218 10.73 7.71 9.91
CA ALA A 218 10.68 7.96 8.47
C ALA A 218 9.47 8.83 8.07
N GLN A 219 8.29 8.67 8.69
CA GLN A 219 7.15 9.56 8.44
C GLN A 219 7.48 11.03 8.73
N ARG A 220 8.16 11.28 9.87
CA ARG A 220 8.56 12.65 10.25
C ARG A 220 9.67 13.18 9.32
N LEU A 221 10.60 12.32 8.92
CA LEU A 221 11.67 12.69 8.01
C LEU A 221 11.08 13.18 6.69
N VAL A 222 10.24 12.37 6.02
CA VAL A 222 9.62 12.72 4.74
C VAL A 222 8.79 14.00 4.85
N ALA A 223 8.04 14.18 5.95
CA ALA A 223 7.26 15.40 6.16
C ALA A 223 8.15 16.64 6.30
N ARG A 224 9.33 16.53 6.91
CA ARG A 224 10.24 17.65 7.13
C ARG A 224 11.13 17.97 5.94
N THR A 225 11.51 16.98 5.14
CA THR A 225 12.43 17.16 4.01
C THR A 225 11.69 17.38 2.69
N GLU A 226 10.56 16.70 2.50
CA GLU A 226 9.82 16.72 1.23
C GLU A 226 8.47 17.45 1.33
N GLY A 227 8.06 17.87 2.53
CA GLY A 227 6.73 18.46 2.73
C GLY A 227 5.57 17.48 2.56
N ILE A 228 5.82 16.16 2.58
CA ILE A 228 4.84 15.13 2.31
C ILE A 228 4.51 14.37 3.60
N TRP A 229 3.30 14.53 4.12
CA TRP A 229 2.81 13.63 5.17
C TRP A 229 2.28 12.35 4.55
N THR A 230 3.13 11.33 4.50
CA THR A 230 2.83 10.04 3.89
C THR A 230 2.24 9.03 4.89
N ALA A 231 1.52 8.02 4.37
CA ALA A 231 1.04 6.89 5.14
C ALA A 231 2.21 6.06 5.73
N PRO A 232 2.01 5.34 6.85
CA PRO A 232 3.06 4.52 7.44
C PRO A 232 3.60 3.45 6.51
N GLU A 233 2.78 2.86 5.64
CA GLU A 233 3.23 1.92 4.60
C GLU A 233 4.28 2.52 3.69
N SER A 234 4.05 3.76 3.27
CA SER A 234 4.97 4.48 2.37
C SER A 234 6.23 4.91 3.10
N ALA A 235 6.11 5.33 4.37
CA ALA A 235 7.26 5.69 5.19
C ALA A 235 8.20 4.50 5.44
N ALA A 236 7.65 3.28 5.52
CA ALA A 236 8.45 2.06 5.63
C ALA A 236 9.46 1.91 4.49
N LEU A 237 9.16 2.43 3.28
CA LEU A 237 10.09 2.40 2.14
C LEU A 237 11.34 3.26 2.38
N VAL A 238 11.17 4.42 3.03
CA VAL A 238 12.29 5.31 3.33
C VAL A 238 13.20 4.70 4.40
N ALA A 239 12.61 4.06 5.41
CA ALA A 239 13.36 3.30 6.40
C ALA A 239 14.06 2.08 5.77
N ALA A 240 13.38 1.37 4.86
CA ALA A 240 13.97 0.25 4.13
C ALA A 240 15.14 0.68 3.24
N LEU A 241 15.06 1.85 2.60
CA LEU A 241 16.17 2.39 1.80
C LEU A 241 17.43 2.58 2.65
N ALA A 242 17.30 3.11 3.87
CA ALA A 242 18.43 3.28 4.78
C ALA A 242 19.06 1.90 5.10
N GLU A 243 18.26 0.92 5.43
CA GLU A 243 18.72 -0.45 5.73
C GLU A 243 19.38 -1.13 4.52
N LEU A 244 18.83 -0.97 3.30
CA LEU A 244 19.42 -1.49 2.07
C LEU A 244 20.77 -0.84 1.75
N LYS A 245 20.93 0.44 2.05
CA LYS A 245 22.22 1.13 1.92
C LYS A 245 23.26 0.58 2.89
N ASP A 246 22.87 0.38 4.15
CA ASP A 246 23.76 -0.16 5.17
C ASP A 246 24.20 -1.60 4.85
N ARG A 247 23.34 -2.38 4.19
CA ARG A 247 23.64 -3.73 3.69
C ARG A 247 24.45 -3.74 2.37
N GLY A 248 24.70 -2.57 1.76
CA GLY A 248 25.35 -2.48 0.45
C GLY A 248 24.49 -2.98 -0.72
N GLU A 249 23.18 -3.15 -0.51
CA GLU A 249 22.23 -3.60 -1.54
C GLU A 249 21.68 -2.45 -2.39
N ALA A 250 21.85 -1.21 -1.95
CA ALA A 250 21.51 -0.01 -2.68
C ALA A 250 22.79 0.80 -2.98
N SER A 251 23.27 0.77 -4.22
CA SER A 251 24.41 1.57 -4.67
C SER A 251 24.09 3.07 -4.58
N ARG A 252 25.12 3.87 -4.35
CA ARG A 252 25.00 5.33 -4.28
C ARG A 252 24.60 5.96 -5.62
N ASP A 253 24.99 5.30 -6.72
CA ASP A 253 24.75 5.77 -8.09
C ASP A 253 23.49 5.15 -8.70
N ALA A 254 22.81 4.24 -7.98
CA ALA A 254 21.59 3.61 -8.45
C ALA A 254 20.41 4.58 -8.40
N GLU A 255 19.61 4.60 -9.45
CA GLU A 255 18.31 5.26 -9.45
C GLU A 255 17.30 4.38 -8.70
N ILE A 256 16.83 4.86 -7.56
CA ILE A 256 15.95 4.13 -6.65
C ILE A 256 14.59 4.78 -6.58
N LEU A 257 13.55 4.03 -6.93
CA LEU A 257 12.17 4.49 -6.92
C LEU A 257 11.40 3.94 -5.71
N LEU A 258 10.81 4.84 -4.94
CA LEU A 258 9.93 4.53 -3.81
C LEU A 258 8.49 4.85 -4.18
N ILE A 259 7.59 3.85 -4.14
CA ILE A 259 6.17 4.06 -4.49
C ILE A 259 5.37 4.46 -3.24
N LEU A 260 5.11 5.75 -3.06
CA LEU A 260 4.28 6.25 -1.97
C LEU A 260 2.81 6.02 -2.26
N THR A 261 2.21 5.02 -1.62
CA THR A 261 0.87 4.50 -1.93
C THR A 261 -0.28 5.14 -1.17
N GLY A 262 0.01 6.02 -0.21
CA GLY A 262 -1.04 6.62 0.62
C GLY A 262 -0.61 7.88 1.36
N ALA A 263 -1.61 8.71 1.71
CA ALA A 263 -1.44 9.91 2.52
C ALA A 263 -1.58 9.60 4.01
N GLY A 264 -0.84 10.30 4.85
CA GLY A 264 -0.90 10.20 6.31
C GLY A 264 -2.23 10.63 6.90
N LEU A 265 -2.99 11.47 6.20
CA LEU A 265 -4.33 11.93 6.61
C LEU A 265 -5.33 10.80 6.88
N LYS A 266 -5.07 9.59 6.39
CA LYS A 266 -5.91 8.40 6.64
C LYS A 266 -5.58 7.68 7.95
N TYR A 267 -4.58 8.15 8.67
CA TYR A 267 -4.07 7.55 9.90
C TYR A 267 -4.09 8.55 11.04
N GLU A 268 -4.10 8.05 12.26
CA GLU A 268 -3.79 8.89 13.42
C GLU A 268 -2.37 9.46 13.27
N PRO A 269 -2.18 10.76 13.54
CA PRO A 269 -0.86 11.35 13.49
C PRO A 269 0.07 10.66 14.50
N PRO A 270 1.37 10.57 14.22
CA PRO A 270 2.33 10.13 15.23
C PRO A 270 2.27 11.08 16.43
N PRO A 271 2.67 10.64 17.65
CA PRO A 271 2.69 11.51 18.81
C PRO A 271 3.43 12.81 18.52
N LEU A 272 2.72 13.93 18.65
CA LEU A 272 3.23 15.29 18.44
C LEU A 272 3.23 16.03 19.77
N ALA A 273 4.10 17.05 19.88
CA ALA A 273 4.02 17.98 20.97
C ALA A 273 2.68 18.76 20.91
N ALA A 274 2.13 19.05 22.07
CA ALA A 274 0.96 19.92 22.13
C ALA A 274 1.29 21.29 21.51
N PRO A 275 0.32 21.94 20.84
CA PRO A 275 0.50 23.30 20.38
C PRO A 275 0.87 24.21 21.57
N THR A 276 1.77 25.14 21.36
CA THR A 276 2.08 26.15 22.38
C THR A 276 0.91 27.14 22.44
N ASP A 277 0.30 27.24 23.62
CA ASP A 277 -0.69 28.29 23.86
C ASP A 277 0.02 29.66 23.90
N LEU A 278 -0.41 30.56 23.05
CA LEU A 278 0.10 31.93 22.93
C LEU A 278 -0.86 32.94 23.59
N ALA A 279 -1.38 32.61 24.76
CA ALA A 279 -2.11 33.58 25.55
C ALA A 279 -1.20 34.77 25.92
N GLY A 280 -1.69 35.98 25.73
CA GLY A 280 -0.96 37.21 26.02
C GLY A 280 -1.25 38.35 25.03
N THR A 281 -0.56 39.46 25.21
CA THR A 281 -0.62 40.60 24.29
C THR A 281 0.04 40.28 22.97
N GLU A 282 -0.25 41.03 21.91
CA GLU A 282 0.35 40.91 20.60
C GLU A 282 1.90 40.96 20.66
N GLU A 283 2.43 41.87 21.50
CA GLU A 283 3.89 41.99 21.71
C GLU A 283 4.52 40.74 22.32
N GLU A 284 3.86 40.12 23.33
CA GLU A 284 4.33 38.90 23.96
C GLU A 284 4.30 37.72 22.98
N VAL A 285 3.24 37.61 22.17
CA VAL A 285 3.13 36.60 21.10
C VAL A 285 4.28 36.78 20.09
N LEU A 286 4.49 38.03 19.64
CA LEU A 286 5.55 38.35 18.69
C LEU A 286 6.94 38.01 19.24
N ALA A 287 7.21 38.32 20.52
CA ALA A 287 8.48 37.98 21.17
C ALA A 287 8.71 36.47 21.27
N ARG A 288 7.65 35.67 21.49
CA ARG A 288 7.75 34.20 21.52
C ARG A 288 8.02 33.62 20.13
N VAL A 289 7.33 34.13 19.10
CA VAL A 289 7.54 33.69 17.71
C VAL A 289 8.95 34.01 17.23
N ARG A 290 9.47 35.22 17.51
CA ARG A 290 10.85 35.62 17.19
C ARG A 290 11.88 34.68 17.80
N ARG A 291 11.71 34.25 19.04
CA ARG A 291 12.62 33.30 19.70
C ARG A 291 12.69 31.95 18.99
N VAL A 292 11.57 31.47 18.44
CA VAL A 292 11.55 30.21 17.68
C VAL A 292 12.19 30.37 16.29
N ALA A 293 12.04 31.54 15.70
CA ALA A 293 12.64 31.90 14.41
C ALA A 293 14.17 32.10 14.46
N GLY A 294 14.76 32.15 15.67
CA GLY A 294 16.20 32.43 15.83
C GLY A 294 16.57 33.90 15.59
N ALA A 295 15.59 34.82 15.69
CA ALA A 295 15.75 36.24 15.51
C ALA A 295 15.77 37.00 16.85
#